data_6bbb194aad83206b59ca8e305e366341
#
_entry.id   6bbb194aad83206b59ca8e305e366341
#
_cell.length_a   1.000
_cell.length_b   1.000
_cell.length_c   1.000
_cell.angle_alpha   90.00
_cell.angle_beta   90.00
_cell.angle_gamma   90.00
#
_symmetry.space_group_name_H-M   'P 1'
#
loop_
_entity.id
_entity.type
_entity.pdbx_description
1 polymer ?
#
loop_
_entity_poly.entity_id
_entity_poly.type
_entity_poly.pdbx_seq_one_letter_code
_entity_poly.pdbx_strand_id
1 'polypeptide(L)'
;MAASFAPRSSHLSEGWVLPNADNRVQTPVDRRIAVPAGERQYHIGLGPGELAEYILLPGDPDRTARIARLLDDVELERRHREFASVTGTYRGQRVSIVSTGIGTDNVEIVMAEILAITQRPTIIRVGSCGGLQPEMALGDLVISTGAVRLETTTSWFVHDGYPAVADYEAVVALIEAAERLGKAYHVGLTATAPGFFGAQGRPIPQLPIRYPDLAEDMARQRVLNFEMEASALLVLAGLARCRAGVVCAVYAQRTTGDFVTGDAKDAAEAACVETGLESLRILADMDRRKQAAATDRWRPSLGI
;
A
#
# COMPACT_ATOMS: atom_id res chain seq x y z
N MET A 1 -31.95 41.93 39.33
CA MET A 1 -32.10 40.47 39.57
C MET A 1 -30.99 39.78 38.79
N ALA A 2 -29.88 39.46 39.46
CA ALA A 2 -28.75 38.78 38.84
C ALA A 2 -28.89 37.27 39.12
N ALA A 3 -29.03 36.46 38.08
CA ALA A 3 -29.06 35.00 38.18
C ALA A 3 -27.64 34.48 38.19
N SER A 4 -27.23 33.92 39.32
CA SER A 4 -25.97 33.23 39.54
C SER A 4 -25.97 31.91 38.76
N PHE A 5 -25.04 31.77 37.82
CA PHE A 5 -24.71 30.47 37.19
C PHE A 5 -23.61 29.81 38.02
N ALA A 6 -23.93 28.76 38.74
CA ALA A 6 -22.95 27.85 39.33
C ALA A 6 -22.42 26.87 38.27
N PRO A 7 -21.10 26.61 38.21
CA PRO A 7 -20.55 25.63 37.28
C PRO A 7 -20.91 24.22 37.73
N ARG A 8 -21.49 23.41 36.80
CA ARG A 8 -21.63 21.97 37.02
C ARG A 8 -20.24 21.33 36.99
N SER A 9 -19.94 20.65 38.06
CA SER A 9 -18.74 19.81 38.18
C SER A 9 -18.69 18.75 37.11
N SER A 10 -17.63 18.80 36.32
CA SER A 10 -17.26 17.81 35.33
C SER A 10 -16.88 16.47 36.00
N HIS A 11 -17.69 15.44 35.78
CA HIS A 11 -17.23 14.07 35.95
C HIS A 11 -16.43 13.65 34.71
N LEU A 12 -15.16 14.01 34.68
CA LEU A 12 -14.15 13.46 33.79
C LEU A 12 -12.97 12.99 34.63
N SER A 13 -13.08 11.81 35.23
CA SER A 13 -11.92 11.06 35.75
C SER A 13 -12.28 9.60 35.98
N GLU A 14 -12.62 8.87 34.94
CA GLU A 14 -12.31 7.46 34.92
C GLU A 14 -11.21 7.28 33.88
N GLY A 15 -9.97 7.40 34.38
CA GLY A 15 -8.79 7.08 33.61
C GLY A 15 -8.88 5.62 33.18
N TRP A 16 -8.60 5.37 31.90
CA TRP A 16 -8.33 4.04 31.40
C TRP A 16 -7.14 3.46 32.19
N VAL A 17 -7.45 2.68 33.20
CA VAL A 17 -6.46 1.86 33.89
C VAL A 17 -6.20 0.68 32.95
N LEU A 18 -5.01 0.63 32.37
CA LEU A 18 -4.56 -0.56 31.67
C LEU A 18 -4.70 -1.76 32.63
N PRO A 19 -5.31 -2.89 32.21
CA PRO A 19 -5.44 -4.05 33.09
C PRO A 19 -4.04 -4.44 33.58
N ASN A 20 -3.92 -4.63 34.89
CA ASN A 20 -2.69 -5.05 35.51
C ASN A 20 -2.16 -6.31 34.82
N ALA A 21 -0.89 -6.37 34.49
CA ALA A 21 -0.26 -7.45 33.72
C ALA A 21 -0.48 -8.84 34.33
N ASP A 22 -0.88 -8.92 35.60
CA ASP A 22 -1.12 -10.16 36.35
C ASP A 22 -2.55 -10.70 36.29
N ASN A 23 -3.51 -9.95 35.68
CA ASN A 23 -4.89 -10.39 35.51
C ASN A 23 -5.15 -10.80 34.05
N ARG A 24 -4.19 -11.47 33.42
CA ARG A 24 -4.43 -12.14 32.16
C ARG A 24 -5.40 -13.30 32.45
N VAL A 25 -6.66 -13.12 32.08
CA VAL A 25 -7.55 -14.24 31.85
C VAL A 25 -6.85 -15.12 30.84
N GLN A 26 -6.26 -16.22 31.30
CA GLN A 26 -5.72 -17.27 30.46
C GLN A 26 -6.91 -18.08 29.89
N THR A 27 -7.71 -17.43 29.03
CA THR A 27 -8.43 -18.19 28.03
C THR A 27 -7.35 -18.75 27.12
N PRO A 28 -7.30 -20.06 26.87
CA PRO A 28 -6.43 -20.61 25.86
C PRO A 28 -6.91 -20.09 24.50
N VAL A 29 -6.45 -18.91 24.13
CA VAL A 29 -6.52 -18.48 22.73
C VAL A 29 -5.74 -19.53 21.97
N ASP A 30 -6.39 -20.21 21.03
CA ASP A 30 -5.73 -21.19 20.19
C ASP A 30 -4.66 -20.46 19.34
N ARG A 31 -3.45 -20.38 19.91
CA ARG A 31 -2.29 -19.76 19.26
C ARG A 31 -1.84 -20.53 18.01
N ARG A 32 -2.48 -21.68 17.70
CA ARG A 32 -2.23 -22.47 16.50
C ARG A 32 -2.83 -21.86 15.23
N ILE A 33 -3.64 -20.79 15.34
CA ILE A 33 -4.09 -19.98 14.19
C ILE A 33 -3.07 -18.89 13.84
N ALA A 34 -1.95 -18.80 14.55
CA ALA A 34 -0.87 -17.94 14.11
C ALA A 34 -0.38 -18.42 12.73
N VAL A 35 -0.18 -17.47 11.83
CA VAL A 35 0.42 -17.70 10.51
C VAL A 35 1.68 -18.57 10.71
N PRO A 36 1.75 -19.80 10.19
CA PRO A 36 2.83 -20.73 10.49
C PRO A 36 4.12 -20.24 9.82
N ALA A 37 5.06 -19.73 10.63
CA ALA A 37 6.33 -19.29 10.13
C ALA A 37 7.12 -20.46 9.50
N GLY A 38 7.65 -20.23 8.31
CA GLY A 38 8.45 -21.24 7.61
C GLY A 38 7.65 -22.38 6.96
N GLU A 39 6.31 -22.32 6.95
CA GLU A 39 5.43 -23.28 6.28
C GLU A 39 4.70 -22.67 5.08
N ARG A 40 4.02 -23.51 4.31
CA ARG A 40 3.16 -23.04 3.21
C ARG A 40 1.94 -22.29 3.77
N GLN A 41 1.75 -21.07 3.29
CA GLN A 41 0.74 -20.17 3.81
C GLN A 41 -0.66 -20.52 3.31
N TYR A 42 -1.65 -20.28 4.15
CA TYR A 42 -3.03 -20.74 3.92
C TYR A 42 -3.75 -19.97 2.81
N HIS A 43 -3.58 -18.63 2.74
CA HIS A 43 -4.31 -17.81 1.78
C HIS A 43 -3.55 -17.65 0.45
N ILE A 44 -2.27 -17.25 0.49
CA ILE A 44 -1.48 -17.06 -0.74
C ILE A 44 -0.95 -18.36 -1.32
N GLY A 45 -0.95 -19.44 -0.55
CA GLY A 45 -0.50 -20.76 -0.98
C GLY A 45 0.99 -20.88 -1.29
N LEU A 46 1.80 -19.93 -0.79
CA LEU A 46 3.26 -19.88 -0.99
C LEU A 46 4.01 -20.41 0.22
N GLY A 47 5.19 -20.98 0.00
CA GLY A 47 6.10 -21.48 1.03
C GLY A 47 7.45 -20.75 1.05
N PRO A 48 8.33 -21.09 2.02
CA PRO A 48 9.67 -20.52 2.12
C PRO A 48 10.47 -20.72 0.83
N GLY A 49 11.19 -19.67 0.40
CA GLY A 49 12.01 -19.68 -0.81
C GLY A 49 11.26 -19.47 -2.13
N GLU A 50 9.92 -19.56 -2.12
CA GLU A 50 9.10 -19.34 -3.30
C GLU A 50 8.93 -17.85 -3.65
N LEU A 51 9.21 -16.92 -2.73
CA LEU A 51 9.22 -15.47 -2.96
C LEU A 51 10.64 -14.91 -3.09
N ALA A 52 10.77 -13.89 -3.92
CA ALA A 52 11.95 -13.03 -3.96
C ALA A 52 11.93 -12.03 -2.79
N GLU A 53 13.09 -11.39 -2.53
CA GLU A 53 13.21 -10.28 -1.57
C GLU A 53 12.49 -9.00 -2.07
N TYR A 54 12.43 -8.82 -3.39
CA TYR A 54 11.81 -7.67 -4.06
C TYR A 54 10.45 -8.08 -4.61
N ILE A 55 9.38 -7.47 -4.08
CA ILE A 55 8.01 -7.91 -4.33
C ILE A 55 7.18 -6.75 -4.91
N LEU A 56 6.48 -7.02 -6.00
CA LEU A 56 5.49 -6.13 -6.58
C LEU A 56 4.09 -6.59 -6.16
N LEU A 57 3.26 -5.66 -5.64
CA LEU A 57 1.89 -5.93 -5.21
C LEU A 57 0.86 -5.23 -6.09
N PRO A 58 0.35 -5.85 -7.16
CA PRO A 58 -0.88 -5.43 -7.83
C PRO A 58 -2.12 -5.81 -7.01
N GLY A 59 -3.21 -5.05 -7.13
CA GLY A 59 -4.51 -5.46 -6.58
C GLY A 59 -5.18 -6.55 -7.41
N ASP A 60 -5.24 -6.35 -8.72
CA ASP A 60 -5.91 -7.25 -9.68
C ASP A 60 -5.10 -8.54 -9.93
N PRO A 61 -5.68 -9.74 -9.66
CA PRO A 61 -5.01 -11.01 -9.93
C PRO A 61 -4.67 -11.23 -11.41
N ASP A 62 -5.49 -10.74 -12.33
CA ASP A 62 -5.23 -10.88 -13.75
C ASP A 62 -4.08 -9.99 -14.24
N ARG A 63 -3.80 -8.90 -13.51
CA ARG A 63 -2.59 -8.07 -13.74
C ARG A 63 -1.31 -8.86 -13.48
N THR A 64 -1.31 -9.80 -12.52
CA THR A 64 -0.16 -10.66 -12.25
C THR A 64 0.27 -11.44 -13.50
N ALA A 65 -0.67 -12.01 -14.24
CA ALA A 65 -0.37 -12.72 -15.49
C ALA A 65 0.13 -11.77 -16.61
N ARG A 66 -0.36 -10.51 -16.64
CA ARG A 66 0.15 -9.50 -17.59
C ARG A 66 1.58 -9.09 -17.25
N ILE A 67 1.89 -8.91 -15.97
CA ILE A 67 3.25 -8.59 -15.49
C ILE A 67 4.23 -9.73 -15.75
N ALA A 68 3.79 -10.99 -15.60
CA ALA A 68 4.62 -12.16 -15.87
C ALA A 68 5.23 -12.16 -17.28
N ARG A 69 4.55 -11.56 -18.27
CA ARG A 69 5.04 -11.45 -19.65
C ARG A 69 6.20 -10.45 -19.82
N LEU A 70 6.48 -9.64 -18.80
CA LEU A 70 7.58 -8.67 -18.78
C LEU A 70 8.83 -9.26 -18.12
N LEU A 71 8.74 -10.45 -17.52
CA LEU A 71 9.87 -11.13 -16.91
C LEU A 71 10.73 -11.82 -17.96
N ASP A 72 12.05 -11.89 -17.70
CA ASP A 72 13.01 -12.57 -18.56
C ASP A 72 12.81 -14.10 -18.52
N ASP A 73 12.45 -14.61 -17.34
CA ASP A 73 12.08 -16.00 -17.07
C ASP A 73 11.05 -16.06 -15.94
N VAL A 74 10.37 -17.18 -15.82
CA VAL A 74 9.40 -17.47 -14.76
C VAL A 74 9.79 -18.75 -14.03
N GLU A 75 10.09 -18.64 -12.74
CA GLU A 75 10.46 -19.76 -11.88
C GLU A 75 9.23 -20.44 -11.26
N LEU A 76 8.19 -19.65 -10.93
CA LEU A 76 6.99 -20.11 -10.24
C LEU A 76 5.77 -19.29 -10.70
N GLU A 77 4.69 -20.01 -10.98
CA GLU A 77 3.35 -19.45 -11.05
C GLU A 77 2.43 -20.17 -10.08
N ARG A 78 1.61 -19.42 -9.35
CA ARG A 78 0.64 -19.98 -8.41
C ARG A 78 -0.64 -19.16 -8.40
N ARG A 79 -1.76 -19.82 -8.39
CA ARG A 79 -3.06 -19.24 -8.08
C ARG A 79 -3.69 -20.03 -6.94
N HIS A 80 -4.06 -19.32 -5.88
CA HIS A 80 -4.73 -19.91 -4.73
C HIS A 80 -5.76 -18.93 -4.20
N ARG A 81 -7.01 -19.37 -4.10
CA ARG A 81 -8.15 -18.48 -3.82
C ARG A 81 -8.21 -17.31 -4.82
N GLU A 82 -8.39 -16.09 -4.32
CA GLU A 82 -8.34 -14.85 -5.10
C GLU A 82 -6.93 -14.31 -5.37
N PHE A 83 -5.91 -14.95 -4.81
CA PHE A 83 -4.52 -14.51 -4.94
C PHE A 83 -3.80 -15.21 -6.10
N ALA A 84 -3.05 -14.44 -6.85
CA ALA A 84 -2.18 -14.92 -7.91
C ALA A 84 -0.75 -14.46 -7.65
N SER A 85 0.22 -15.34 -7.86
CA SER A 85 1.63 -15.05 -7.62
C SER A 85 2.49 -15.58 -8.75
N VAL A 86 3.52 -14.81 -9.09
CA VAL A 86 4.57 -15.20 -10.04
C VAL A 86 5.91 -14.80 -9.44
N THR A 87 6.89 -15.67 -9.52
CA THR A 87 8.30 -15.37 -9.20
C THR A 87 9.15 -15.64 -10.42
N GLY A 88 10.08 -14.75 -10.72
CA GLY A 88 10.97 -14.85 -11.87
C GLY A 88 12.02 -13.75 -11.86
N THR A 89 12.61 -13.47 -13.02
CA THR A 89 13.66 -12.48 -13.18
C THR A 89 13.20 -11.32 -14.06
N TYR A 90 13.45 -10.09 -13.64
CA TYR A 90 13.26 -8.87 -14.42
C TYR A 90 14.58 -8.15 -14.58
N ARG A 91 15.10 -8.08 -15.82
CA ARG A 91 16.39 -7.46 -16.16
C ARG A 91 17.52 -7.90 -15.23
N GLY A 92 17.61 -9.22 -14.99
CA GLY A 92 18.62 -9.82 -14.14
C GLY A 92 18.37 -9.71 -12.62
N GLN A 93 17.27 -9.10 -12.17
CA GLN A 93 16.88 -9.04 -10.76
C GLN A 93 15.73 -10.02 -10.48
N ARG A 94 15.93 -10.93 -9.51
CA ARG A 94 14.86 -11.82 -9.04
C ARG A 94 13.75 -11.01 -8.36
N VAL A 95 12.52 -11.15 -8.81
CA VAL A 95 11.34 -10.44 -8.31
C VAL A 95 10.17 -11.40 -8.13
N SER A 96 9.27 -11.06 -7.23
CA SER A 96 7.96 -11.71 -7.12
C SER A 96 6.84 -10.72 -7.34
N ILE A 97 5.77 -11.18 -7.96
CA ILE A 97 4.53 -10.45 -8.11
C ILE A 97 3.47 -11.21 -7.32
N VAL A 98 2.79 -10.54 -6.39
CA VAL A 98 1.73 -11.15 -5.57
C VAL A 98 0.52 -10.24 -5.59
N SER A 99 -0.61 -10.70 -6.14
CA SER A 99 -1.84 -9.92 -6.11
C SER A 99 -2.43 -9.89 -4.70
N THR A 100 -3.00 -8.76 -4.33
CA THR A 100 -3.63 -8.60 -3.01
C THR A 100 -5.15 -8.74 -3.07
N GLY A 101 -5.79 -8.64 -4.24
CA GLY A 101 -7.21 -8.34 -4.31
C GLY A 101 -7.48 -6.86 -3.95
N ILE A 102 -8.71 -6.55 -3.56
CA ILE A 102 -9.16 -5.19 -3.24
C ILE A 102 -9.24 -5.00 -1.73
N GLY A 103 -8.71 -3.87 -1.26
CA GLY A 103 -8.93 -3.37 0.09
C GLY A 103 -7.87 -3.77 1.11
N THR A 104 -7.91 -3.06 2.24
CA THR A 104 -6.91 -3.15 3.31
C THR A 104 -6.92 -4.49 4.03
N ASP A 105 -8.08 -5.15 4.13
CA ASP A 105 -8.22 -6.44 4.79
C ASP A 105 -7.46 -7.54 4.04
N ASN A 106 -7.54 -7.53 2.71
CA ASN A 106 -6.76 -8.44 1.88
C ASN A 106 -5.25 -8.13 1.94
N VAL A 107 -4.88 -6.85 2.00
CA VAL A 107 -3.46 -6.45 2.19
C VAL A 107 -2.94 -6.96 3.52
N GLU A 108 -3.71 -6.90 4.59
CA GLU A 108 -3.32 -7.42 5.91
C GLU A 108 -3.01 -8.91 5.84
N ILE A 109 -3.89 -9.71 5.24
CA ILE A 109 -3.70 -11.16 5.06
C ILE A 109 -2.42 -11.43 4.25
N VAL A 110 -2.27 -10.80 3.09
CA VAL A 110 -1.12 -11.01 2.20
C VAL A 110 0.19 -10.60 2.88
N MET A 111 0.21 -9.46 3.56
CA MET A 111 1.39 -8.99 4.28
C MET A 111 1.78 -9.93 5.42
N ALA A 112 0.83 -10.40 6.23
CA ALA A 112 1.10 -11.34 7.31
C ALA A 112 1.74 -12.63 6.79
N GLU A 113 1.22 -13.17 5.70
CA GLU A 113 1.72 -14.42 5.11
C GLU A 113 3.05 -14.24 4.36
N ILE A 114 3.27 -13.13 3.68
CA ILE A 114 4.59 -12.79 3.09
C ILE A 114 5.65 -12.71 4.19
N LEU A 115 5.37 -12.01 5.28
CA LEU A 115 6.30 -11.84 6.40
C LEU A 115 6.63 -13.14 7.13
N ALA A 116 5.73 -14.12 7.08
CA ALA A 116 5.97 -15.44 7.68
C ALA A 116 6.99 -16.30 6.90
N ILE A 117 7.20 -16.02 5.62
CA ILE A 117 8.06 -16.82 4.72
C ILE A 117 9.20 -16.03 4.10
N THR A 118 9.34 -14.74 4.41
CA THR A 118 10.42 -13.86 3.93
C THR A 118 11.06 -13.11 5.08
N GLN A 119 12.28 -12.60 4.85
CA GLN A 119 12.98 -11.76 5.82
C GLN A 119 13.14 -10.34 5.24
N ARG A 120 12.45 -9.34 5.84
CA ARG A 120 12.54 -7.91 5.48
C ARG A 120 12.39 -7.65 3.97
N PRO A 121 11.31 -8.08 3.34
CA PRO A 121 11.12 -7.86 1.92
C PRO A 121 11.02 -6.37 1.59
N THR A 122 11.37 -6.02 0.37
CA THR A 122 11.12 -4.72 -0.25
C THR A 122 9.86 -4.83 -1.08
N ILE A 123 8.87 -4.01 -0.81
CA ILE A 123 7.54 -4.17 -1.39
C ILE A 123 7.11 -2.88 -2.09
N ILE A 124 6.77 -2.98 -3.37
CA ILE A 124 6.22 -1.87 -4.15
C ILE A 124 4.80 -2.24 -4.60
N ARG A 125 3.84 -1.43 -4.16
CA ARG A 125 2.48 -1.54 -4.67
C ARG A 125 2.34 -0.82 -6.00
N VAL A 126 1.69 -1.46 -6.97
CA VAL A 126 1.27 -0.88 -8.25
C VAL A 126 -0.25 -0.96 -8.37
N GLY A 127 -0.90 0.18 -8.47
CA GLY A 127 -2.36 0.27 -8.44
C GLY A 127 -2.95 1.24 -9.44
N SER A 128 -4.26 1.39 -9.36
CA SER A 128 -5.02 2.47 -10.01
C SER A 128 -5.63 3.38 -8.96
N CYS A 129 -5.86 4.63 -9.31
CA CYS A 129 -6.42 5.60 -8.37
C CYS A 129 -7.38 6.60 -9.04
N GLY A 130 -8.08 7.35 -8.21
CA GLY A 130 -8.85 8.51 -8.62
C GLY A 130 -8.13 9.79 -8.24
N GLY A 131 -7.67 10.57 -9.22
CA GLY A 131 -6.99 11.86 -9.01
C GLY A 131 -7.94 12.90 -8.42
N LEU A 132 -7.45 13.69 -7.46
CA LEU A 132 -8.21 14.71 -6.74
C LEU A 132 -7.75 16.13 -7.06
N GLN A 133 -6.62 16.32 -7.71
CA GLN A 133 -6.10 17.63 -8.04
C GLN A 133 -6.31 17.92 -9.55
N PRO A 134 -6.71 19.14 -9.92
CA PRO A 134 -7.09 19.46 -11.30
C PRO A 134 -5.92 19.40 -12.29
N GLU A 135 -4.68 19.53 -11.83
CA GLU A 135 -3.47 19.46 -12.65
C GLU A 135 -3.09 18.03 -13.07
N MET A 136 -3.73 17.01 -12.51
CA MET A 136 -3.43 15.60 -12.79
C MET A 136 -4.18 15.13 -14.03
N ALA A 137 -3.46 14.62 -15.02
CA ALA A 137 -4.06 14.03 -16.21
C ALA A 137 -4.39 12.54 -16.00
N LEU A 138 -5.32 12.02 -16.79
CA LEU A 138 -5.56 10.59 -16.89
C LEU A 138 -4.29 9.89 -17.41
N GLY A 139 -3.88 8.83 -16.74
CA GLY A 139 -2.66 8.09 -17.05
C GLY A 139 -1.41 8.55 -16.30
N ASP A 140 -1.41 9.75 -15.70
CA ASP A 140 -0.31 10.19 -14.84
C ASP A 140 -0.11 9.23 -13.67
N LEU A 141 1.12 9.15 -13.18
CA LEU A 141 1.45 8.35 -12.00
C LEU A 141 1.37 9.18 -10.72
N VAL A 142 0.96 8.55 -9.63
CA VAL A 142 1.03 9.12 -8.28
C VAL A 142 1.96 8.27 -7.44
N ILE A 143 3.05 8.85 -6.98
CA ILE A 143 4.01 8.26 -6.05
C ILE A 143 3.66 8.75 -4.64
N SER A 144 3.25 7.84 -3.77
CA SER A 144 2.78 8.18 -2.43
C SER A 144 3.94 8.36 -1.47
N THR A 145 4.05 9.52 -0.83
CA THR A 145 4.97 9.74 0.31
C THR A 145 4.40 9.25 1.62
N GLY A 146 3.08 9.09 1.68
CA GLY A 146 2.32 8.59 2.80
C GLY A 146 0.84 8.52 2.46
N ALA A 147 0.04 8.00 3.38
CA ALA A 147 -1.39 7.83 3.17
C ALA A 147 -2.23 8.32 4.35
N VAL A 148 -3.34 9.00 4.04
CA VAL A 148 -4.41 9.27 4.99
C VAL A 148 -5.17 7.97 5.23
N ARG A 149 -5.24 7.55 6.48
CA ARG A 149 -5.90 6.32 6.91
C ARG A 149 -7.39 6.56 7.11
N LEU A 150 -8.22 6.26 6.11
CA LEU A 150 -9.69 6.32 6.22
C LEU A 150 -10.30 4.94 6.51
N GLU A 151 -9.47 3.91 6.56
CA GLU A 151 -9.81 2.52 6.83
C GLU A 151 -9.65 2.16 8.33
N THR A 152 -10.15 1.02 8.73
CA THR A 152 -10.10 0.55 10.12
C THR A 152 -9.19 -0.65 10.35
N THR A 153 -8.70 -1.30 9.30
CA THR A 153 -7.83 -2.49 9.38
C THR A 153 -6.59 -2.20 10.22
N THR A 154 -5.92 -1.07 9.95
CA THR A 154 -4.69 -0.71 10.69
C THR A 154 -4.95 -0.24 12.12
N SER A 155 -6.16 0.14 12.49
CA SER A 155 -6.53 0.50 13.87
C SER A 155 -6.44 -0.67 14.85
N TRP A 156 -6.36 -1.91 14.34
CA TRP A 156 -6.10 -3.10 15.15
C TRP A 156 -4.62 -3.31 15.49
N PHE A 157 -3.72 -2.57 14.83
CA PHE A 157 -2.26 -2.67 15.02
C PHE A 157 -1.65 -1.42 15.64
N VAL A 158 -2.22 -0.24 15.36
CA VAL A 158 -1.70 1.06 15.78
C VAL A 158 -2.84 2.00 16.19
N HIS A 159 -2.56 3.02 17.00
CA HIS A 159 -3.54 4.04 17.37
C HIS A 159 -3.83 4.99 16.17
N ASP A 160 -4.92 5.77 16.26
CA ASP A 160 -5.44 6.60 15.15
C ASP A 160 -4.43 7.64 14.63
N GLY A 161 -3.63 8.23 15.50
CA GLY A 161 -2.61 9.22 15.13
C GLY A 161 -1.33 8.63 14.51
N TYR A 162 -1.22 7.30 14.37
CA TYR A 162 -0.02 6.69 13.76
C TYR A 162 0.01 6.97 12.25
N PRO A 163 1.11 7.55 11.70
CA PRO A 163 1.17 7.89 10.28
C PRO A 163 1.47 6.67 9.40
N ALA A 164 0.78 6.58 8.27
CA ALA A 164 1.13 5.66 7.20
C ALA A 164 2.16 6.35 6.28
N VAL A 165 3.45 6.07 6.47
CA VAL A 165 4.56 6.73 5.76
C VAL A 165 5.28 5.74 4.85
N ALA A 166 5.54 6.14 3.60
CA ALA A 166 6.35 5.36 2.69
C ALA A 166 7.84 5.41 3.09
N ASP A 167 8.56 4.33 2.80
CA ASP A 167 10.01 4.34 2.95
C ASP A 167 10.66 5.32 1.96
N TYR A 168 11.57 6.17 2.44
CA TYR A 168 12.16 7.22 1.61
C TYR A 168 13.00 6.65 0.45
N GLU A 169 13.67 5.51 0.63
CA GLU A 169 14.41 4.85 -0.45
C GLU A 169 13.46 4.36 -1.54
N ALA A 170 12.28 3.83 -1.16
CA ALA A 170 11.25 3.42 -2.09
C ALA A 170 10.66 4.60 -2.87
N VAL A 171 10.41 5.73 -2.21
CA VAL A 171 9.93 6.95 -2.87
C VAL A 171 10.96 7.46 -3.89
N VAL A 172 12.23 7.55 -3.49
CA VAL A 172 13.31 7.99 -4.39
C VAL A 172 13.47 7.05 -5.59
N ALA A 173 13.43 5.73 -5.35
CA ALA A 173 13.54 4.75 -6.43
C ALA A 173 12.36 4.80 -7.41
N LEU A 174 11.15 5.07 -6.93
CA LEU A 174 9.97 5.26 -7.78
C LEU A 174 10.07 6.53 -8.63
N ILE A 175 10.54 7.64 -8.04
CA ILE A 175 10.80 8.89 -8.77
C ILE A 175 11.84 8.64 -9.87
N GLU A 176 12.98 8.07 -9.52
CA GLU A 176 14.04 7.77 -10.47
C GLU A 176 13.59 6.82 -11.58
N ALA A 177 12.74 5.83 -11.25
CA ALA A 177 12.16 4.93 -12.24
C ALA A 177 11.23 5.67 -13.22
N ALA A 178 10.36 6.55 -12.72
CA ALA A 178 9.47 7.35 -13.55
C ALA A 178 10.25 8.27 -14.48
N GLU A 179 11.30 8.95 -13.98
CA GLU A 179 12.20 9.81 -14.77
C GLU A 179 12.91 9.03 -15.88
N ARG A 180 13.52 7.86 -15.55
CA ARG A 180 14.20 7.01 -16.54
C ARG A 180 13.28 6.51 -17.65
N LEU A 181 12.02 6.28 -17.31
CA LEU A 181 11.00 5.79 -18.24
C LEU A 181 10.24 6.95 -18.96
N GLY A 182 10.55 8.21 -18.63
CA GLY A 182 9.89 9.39 -19.20
C GLY A 182 8.39 9.42 -18.90
N LYS A 183 7.96 8.97 -17.73
CA LYS A 183 6.55 8.96 -17.32
C LYS A 183 6.20 10.24 -16.57
N ALA A 184 5.03 10.83 -16.86
CA ALA A 184 4.49 11.93 -16.06
C ALA A 184 4.06 11.42 -14.68
N TYR A 185 4.42 12.13 -13.61
CA TYR A 185 4.13 11.71 -12.24
C TYR A 185 3.95 12.89 -11.28
N HIS A 186 3.25 12.60 -10.17
CA HIS A 186 3.05 13.48 -9.04
C HIS A 186 3.53 12.79 -7.77
N VAL A 187 4.06 13.56 -6.81
CA VAL A 187 4.58 13.03 -5.53
C VAL A 187 3.84 13.70 -4.38
N GLY A 188 3.23 12.92 -3.50
CA GLY A 188 2.51 13.48 -2.35
C GLY A 188 1.66 12.47 -1.59
N LEU A 189 0.63 12.97 -0.91
CA LEU A 189 -0.23 12.16 -0.06
C LEU A 189 -1.35 11.49 -0.86
N THR A 190 -1.63 10.25 -0.51
CA THR A 190 -2.74 9.43 -0.99
C THR A 190 -3.80 9.32 0.12
N ALA A 191 -5.07 9.12 -0.20
CA ALA A 191 -6.08 8.72 0.78
C ALA A 191 -6.50 7.27 0.51
N THR A 192 -6.35 6.41 1.52
CA THR A 192 -6.81 5.02 1.45
C THR A 192 -8.22 4.92 2.00
N ALA A 193 -9.17 4.73 1.10
CA ALA A 193 -10.59 4.64 1.44
C ALA A 193 -11.05 3.17 1.48
N PRO A 194 -11.82 2.75 2.51
CA PRO A 194 -12.22 1.34 2.68
C PRO A 194 -13.37 0.91 1.76
N GLY A 195 -13.69 1.69 0.75
CA GLY A 195 -14.76 1.40 -0.21
C GLY A 195 -14.71 2.30 -1.44
N PHE A 196 -15.14 1.75 -2.56
CA PHE A 196 -15.11 2.48 -3.85
C PHE A 196 -16.24 3.49 -3.99
N PHE A 197 -17.41 3.20 -3.43
CA PHE A 197 -18.61 4.06 -3.53
C PHE A 197 -18.75 4.97 -2.33
N GLY A 198 -19.31 4.48 -1.23
CA GLY A 198 -19.65 5.30 -0.06
C GLY A 198 -18.46 6.03 0.55
N ALA A 199 -17.33 5.33 0.71
CA ALA A 199 -16.12 5.90 1.30
C ALA A 199 -15.38 6.89 0.39
N GLN A 200 -15.72 6.95 -0.89
CA GLN A 200 -15.16 7.92 -1.85
C GLN A 200 -16.19 8.94 -2.34
N GLY A 201 -17.33 9.05 -1.66
CA GLY A 201 -18.37 10.02 -2.01
C GLY A 201 -19.05 9.75 -3.37
N ARG A 202 -19.06 8.50 -3.88
CA ARG A 202 -19.71 8.16 -5.15
C ARG A 202 -21.20 7.82 -4.92
N PRO A 203 -22.14 8.57 -5.48
CA PRO A 203 -23.55 8.38 -5.17
C PRO A 203 -24.09 7.03 -5.66
N ILE A 204 -24.89 6.40 -4.83
CA ILE A 204 -25.67 5.20 -5.14
C ILE A 204 -27.12 5.49 -4.81
N PRO A 205 -28.06 5.37 -5.76
CA PRO A 205 -29.45 5.81 -5.54
C PRO A 205 -30.14 5.21 -4.32
N GLN A 206 -29.82 3.96 -3.96
CA GLN A 206 -30.46 3.22 -2.87
C GLN A 206 -29.68 3.28 -1.54
N LEU A 207 -28.47 3.84 -1.53
CA LEU A 207 -27.61 3.84 -0.35
C LEU A 207 -27.16 5.28 -0.01
N PRO A 208 -27.66 5.86 1.08
CA PRO A 208 -27.24 7.19 1.49
C PRO A 208 -25.78 7.21 1.92
N ILE A 209 -25.03 8.21 1.49
CA ILE A 209 -23.63 8.39 1.82
C ILE A 209 -23.51 9.33 3.01
N ARG A 210 -22.77 8.92 4.03
CA ARG A 210 -22.56 9.72 5.24
C ARG A 210 -21.70 10.97 5.00
N TYR A 211 -20.70 10.88 4.14
CA TYR A 211 -19.74 11.95 3.84
C TYR A 211 -19.68 12.18 2.32
N PRO A 212 -20.69 12.80 1.71
CA PRO A 212 -20.75 12.98 0.26
C PRO A 212 -19.63 13.85 -0.30
N ASP A 213 -19.14 14.84 0.48
CA ASP A 213 -18.14 15.83 0.07
C ASP A 213 -16.71 15.42 0.47
N LEU A 214 -16.48 14.13 0.79
CA LEU A 214 -15.17 13.66 1.26
C LEU A 214 -14.06 13.83 0.20
N ALA A 215 -14.42 13.73 -1.09
CA ALA A 215 -13.45 13.93 -2.16
C ALA A 215 -12.95 15.38 -2.21
N GLU A 216 -13.85 16.34 -2.08
CA GLU A 216 -13.56 17.78 -2.03
C GLU A 216 -12.76 18.14 -0.77
N ASP A 217 -13.10 17.52 0.37
CA ASP A 217 -12.36 17.70 1.62
C ASP A 217 -10.91 17.24 1.49
N MET A 218 -10.68 16.05 0.94
CA MET A 218 -9.32 15.54 0.69
C MET A 218 -8.57 16.40 -0.33
N ALA A 219 -9.24 16.85 -1.39
CA ALA A 219 -8.64 17.74 -2.38
C ALA A 219 -8.17 19.08 -1.76
N ARG A 220 -9.00 19.69 -0.89
CA ARG A 220 -8.62 20.92 -0.15
C ARG A 220 -7.42 20.71 0.78
N GLN A 221 -7.24 19.51 1.31
CA GLN A 221 -6.09 19.11 2.12
C GLN A 221 -4.86 18.74 1.27
N ARG A 222 -4.90 18.96 -0.05
CA ARG A 222 -3.81 18.63 -0.99
C ARG A 222 -3.47 17.15 -1.07
N VAL A 223 -4.42 16.28 -0.73
CA VAL A 223 -4.31 14.86 -1.05
C VAL A 223 -4.43 14.69 -2.56
N LEU A 224 -3.55 13.89 -3.15
CA LEU A 224 -3.46 13.75 -4.61
C LEU A 224 -4.51 12.81 -5.17
N ASN A 225 -4.81 11.73 -4.47
CA ASN A 225 -5.65 10.66 -5.03
C ASN A 225 -6.34 9.81 -3.95
N PHE A 226 -7.41 9.12 -4.35
CA PHE A 226 -7.98 7.98 -3.64
C PHE A 226 -7.51 6.66 -4.25
N GLU A 227 -7.19 5.71 -3.37
CA GLU A 227 -7.02 4.29 -3.65
C GLU A 227 -7.52 3.49 -2.42
N MET A 228 -7.25 2.17 -2.31
CA MET A 228 -7.92 1.35 -1.31
C MET A 228 -6.99 0.47 -0.45
N GLU A 229 -5.64 0.57 -0.56
CA GLU A 229 -4.69 -0.38 0.07
C GLU A 229 -3.44 0.25 0.68
N ALA A 230 -3.02 1.43 0.24
CA ALA A 230 -1.71 2.02 0.56
C ALA A 230 -1.46 2.16 2.06
N SER A 231 -2.44 2.66 2.83
CA SER A 231 -2.23 2.88 4.26
C SER A 231 -1.93 1.59 5.01
N ALA A 232 -2.64 0.50 4.70
CA ALA A 232 -2.40 -0.80 5.33
C ALA A 232 -1.00 -1.32 5.00
N LEU A 233 -0.61 -1.29 3.73
CA LEU A 233 0.73 -1.69 3.32
C LEU A 233 1.81 -0.90 4.08
N LEU A 234 1.71 0.44 4.09
CA LEU A 234 2.73 1.31 4.68
C LEU A 234 2.83 1.15 6.21
N VAL A 235 1.69 1.02 6.90
CA VAL A 235 1.69 0.78 8.36
C VAL A 235 2.28 -0.58 8.69
N LEU A 236 1.81 -1.64 8.04
CA LEU A 236 2.26 -3.01 8.33
C LEU A 236 3.74 -3.20 7.98
N ALA A 237 4.20 -2.65 6.86
CA ALA A 237 5.61 -2.68 6.48
C ALA A 237 6.48 -1.91 7.49
N GLY A 238 6.05 -0.73 7.94
CA GLY A 238 6.74 0.04 8.97
C GLY A 238 6.88 -0.72 10.28
N LEU A 239 5.82 -1.36 10.76
CA LEU A 239 5.85 -2.20 11.96
C LEU A 239 6.79 -3.40 11.81
N ALA A 240 6.81 -4.02 10.63
CA ALA A 240 7.68 -5.15 10.30
C ALA A 240 9.12 -4.73 9.95
N ARG A 241 9.42 -3.43 9.92
CA ARG A 241 10.73 -2.87 9.48
C ARG A 241 11.10 -3.29 8.06
N CYS A 242 10.11 -3.36 7.18
CA CYS A 242 10.25 -3.62 5.75
C CYS A 242 10.19 -2.31 4.97
N ARG A 243 10.82 -2.24 3.81
CA ARG A 243 10.66 -1.12 2.88
C ARG A 243 9.37 -1.29 2.10
N ALA A 244 8.56 -0.24 2.06
CA ALA A 244 7.38 -0.21 1.20
C ALA A 244 7.22 1.14 0.51
N GLY A 245 6.78 1.09 -0.75
CA GLY A 245 6.39 2.23 -1.56
C GLY A 245 5.14 1.94 -2.37
N VAL A 246 4.51 2.99 -2.88
CA VAL A 246 3.27 2.91 -3.63
C VAL A 246 3.33 3.82 -4.84
N VAL A 247 2.96 3.28 -6.00
CA VAL A 247 2.69 4.04 -7.22
C VAL A 247 1.35 3.60 -7.80
N CYS A 248 0.52 4.57 -8.17
CA CYS A 248 -0.78 4.33 -8.80
C CYS A 248 -0.91 5.14 -10.09
N ALA A 249 -1.55 4.57 -11.11
CA ALA A 249 -1.95 5.33 -12.30
C ALA A 249 -3.31 5.97 -12.09
N VAL A 250 -3.48 7.21 -12.53
CA VAL A 250 -4.76 7.95 -12.49
C VAL A 250 -5.70 7.36 -13.53
N TYR A 251 -6.66 6.56 -13.07
CA TYR A 251 -7.70 5.97 -13.93
C TYR A 251 -8.95 6.81 -13.99
N ALA A 252 -9.20 7.62 -12.97
CA ALA A 252 -10.33 8.53 -12.89
C ALA A 252 -9.87 9.90 -12.46
N GLN A 253 -10.34 10.96 -13.12
CA GLN A 253 -10.18 12.33 -12.65
C GLN A 253 -11.44 12.74 -11.91
N ARG A 254 -11.32 12.93 -10.59
CA ARG A 254 -12.48 13.18 -9.73
C ARG A 254 -13.08 14.59 -9.88
N THR A 255 -12.28 15.54 -10.36
CA THR A 255 -12.72 16.91 -10.56
C THR A 255 -13.55 17.09 -11.84
N THR A 256 -13.32 16.26 -12.87
CA THR A 256 -14.04 16.32 -14.15
C THR A 256 -15.03 15.15 -14.33
N GLY A 257 -14.84 14.05 -13.60
CA GLY A 257 -15.62 12.82 -13.76
C GLY A 257 -15.13 11.90 -14.87
N ASP A 258 -14.02 12.22 -15.51
CA ASP A 258 -13.45 11.45 -16.62
C ASP A 258 -12.79 10.15 -16.14
N PHE A 259 -12.81 9.13 -17.01
CA PHE A 259 -12.16 7.83 -16.79
C PHE A 259 -11.34 7.41 -17.99
N VAL A 260 -10.21 6.72 -17.75
CA VAL A 260 -9.47 6.04 -18.82
C VAL A 260 -10.27 4.87 -19.37
N THR A 261 -10.20 4.69 -20.69
CA THR A 261 -10.85 3.56 -21.38
C THR A 261 -9.94 3.01 -22.48
N GLY A 262 -10.19 1.76 -22.88
CA GLY A 262 -9.49 1.12 -24.00
C GLY A 262 -7.96 1.20 -23.87
N ASP A 263 -7.28 1.51 -24.96
CA ASP A 263 -5.82 1.53 -25.06
C ASP A 263 -5.15 2.52 -24.07
N ALA A 264 -5.84 3.60 -23.70
CA ALA A 264 -5.32 4.55 -22.70
C ALA A 264 -5.25 3.92 -21.30
N LYS A 265 -6.21 3.03 -20.95
CA LYS A 265 -6.17 2.28 -19.70
C LYS A 265 -5.00 1.30 -19.69
N ASP A 266 -4.79 0.58 -20.78
CA ASP A 266 -3.70 -0.39 -20.89
C ASP A 266 -2.33 0.30 -20.86
N ALA A 267 -2.19 1.46 -21.49
CA ALA A 267 -0.99 2.28 -21.45
C ALA A 267 -0.70 2.81 -20.03
N ALA A 268 -1.73 3.27 -19.30
CA ALA A 268 -1.61 3.74 -17.93
C ALA A 268 -1.22 2.59 -16.97
N GLU A 269 -1.81 1.40 -17.16
CA GLU A 269 -1.42 0.21 -16.40
C GLU A 269 0.03 -0.18 -16.68
N ALA A 270 0.43 -0.23 -17.95
CA ALA A 270 1.79 -0.58 -18.34
C ALA A 270 2.81 0.41 -17.74
N ALA A 271 2.54 1.72 -17.82
CA ALA A 271 3.40 2.75 -17.23
C ALA A 271 3.60 2.55 -15.72
N CYS A 272 2.52 2.27 -14.99
CA CYS A 272 2.55 2.02 -13.55
C CYS A 272 3.35 0.75 -13.20
N VAL A 273 3.11 -0.34 -13.92
CA VAL A 273 3.79 -1.62 -13.73
C VAL A 273 5.28 -1.52 -14.05
N GLU A 274 5.64 -0.94 -15.19
CA GLU A 274 7.04 -0.74 -15.59
C GLU A 274 7.80 0.11 -14.57
N THR A 275 7.18 1.19 -14.06
CA THR A 275 7.76 2.03 -13.02
C THR A 275 7.97 1.25 -11.71
N GLY A 276 7.01 0.44 -11.33
CA GLY A 276 7.13 -0.43 -10.15
C GLY A 276 8.27 -1.46 -10.30
N LEU A 277 8.35 -2.17 -11.42
CA LEU A 277 9.42 -3.14 -11.67
C LEU A 277 10.81 -2.48 -11.73
N GLU A 278 10.93 -1.35 -12.45
CA GLU A 278 12.18 -0.61 -12.54
C GLU A 278 12.62 -0.07 -11.16
N SER A 279 11.68 0.37 -10.32
CA SER A 279 11.98 0.84 -8.96
C SER A 279 12.54 -0.28 -8.08
N LEU A 280 12.04 -1.53 -8.21
CA LEU A 280 12.60 -2.69 -7.51
C LEU A 280 14.05 -2.96 -7.94
N ARG A 281 14.36 -2.83 -9.24
CA ARG A 281 15.73 -2.96 -9.76
C ARG A 281 16.64 -1.85 -9.23
N ILE A 282 16.15 -0.62 -9.15
CA ILE A 282 16.88 0.52 -8.57
C ILE A 282 17.14 0.27 -7.08
N LEU A 283 16.15 -0.19 -6.32
CA LEU A 283 16.32 -0.51 -4.90
C LEU A 283 17.36 -1.61 -4.68
N ALA A 284 17.38 -2.63 -5.53
CA ALA A 284 18.42 -3.66 -5.48
C ALA A 284 19.83 -3.09 -5.78
N ASP A 285 19.94 -2.11 -6.69
CA ASP A 285 21.21 -1.42 -6.95
C ASP A 285 21.63 -0.54 -5.76
N MET A 286 20.68 0.19 -5.17
CA MET A 286 20.92 0.96 -3.94
C MET A 286 21.41 0.07 -2.80
N ASP A 287 20.86 -1.14 -2.64
CA ASP A 287 21.31 -2.10 -1.62
C ASP A 287 22.74 -2.59 -1.87
N ARG A 288 23.10 -2.90 -3.11
CA ARG A 288 24.48 -3.25 -3.49
C ARG A 288 25.45 -2.11 -3.16
N ARG A 289 25.09 -0.86 -3.45
CA ARG A 289 25.91 0.32 -3.14
C ARG A 289 26.05 0.58 -1.64
N LYS A 290 24.96 0.40 -0.88
CA LYS A 290 25.01 0.47 0.59
C LYS A 290 25.96 -0.59 1.16
N GLN A 291 25.85 -1.82 0.68
CA GLN A 291 26.73 -2.91 1.10
C GLN A 291 28.21 -2.60 0.80
N ALA A 292 28.51 -2.14 -0.42
CA ALA A 292 29.86 -1.74 -0.81
C ALA A 292 30.43 -0.58 0.02
N ALA A 293 29.56 0.35 0.47
CA ALA A 293 29.92 1.48 1.33
C ALA A 293 29.86 1.17 2.84
N ALA A 294 29.59 -0.07 3.23
CA ALA A 294 29.42 -0.52 4.62
C ALA A 294 28.44 0.36 5.41
N THR A 295 27.30 0.69 4.80
CA THR A 295 26.22 1.50 5.43
C THR A 295 24.86 0.84 5.24
N ASP A 296 23.94 1.07 6.17
CA ASP A 296 22.56 0.61 6.12
C ASP A 296 21.60 1.65 5.50
N ARG A 297 22.09 2.87 5.22
CA ARG A 297 21.29 3.98 4.71
C ARG A 297 21.81 4.48 3.37
N TRP A 298 20.90 4.57 2.42
CA TRP A 298 21.19 5.23 1.16
C TRP A 298 21.21 6.76 1.34
N ARG A 299 22.08 7.42 0.62
CA ARG A 299 22.19 8.88 0.54
C ARG A 299 22.65 9.30 -0.87
N PRO A 300 22.37 10.53 -1.32
CA PRO A 300 22.69 10.98 -2.68
C PRO A 300 24.15 10.79 -3.08
N SER A 301 25.10 10.89 -2.14
CA SER A 301 26.54 10.69 -2.39
C SER A 301 26.93 9.26 -2.76
N LEU A 302 26.03 8.28 -2.61
CA LEU A 302 26.26 6.90 -3.08
C LEU A 302 25.90 6.74 -4.57
N GLY A 303 25.20 7.71 -5.15
CA GLY A 303 24.70 7.70 -6.53
C GLY A 303 23.56 6.66 -6.75
N ILE A 304 22.86 6.77 -7.86
CA ILE A 304 21.86 5.80 -8.34
C ILE A 304 22.20 5.41 -9.77
#